data_90e9b3ffeb2878c250b1d7931f96526f
#
_entry.id   90e9b3ffeb2878c250b1d7931f96526f
#
_cell.length_a   1.000
_cell.length_b   1.000
_cell.length_c   1.000
_cell.angle_alpha   90.00
_cell.angle_beta   90.00
_cell.angle_gamma   90.00
#
_symmetry.space_group_name_H-M   'P 1'
#
loop_
_entity.id
_entity.type
_entity.pdbx_description
1 polymer ?
#
loop_
_entity_poly.entity_id
_entity_poly.type
_entity_poly.pdbx_seq_one_letter_code
_entity_poly.pdbx_strand_id
1 'polypeptide(L)'
;MKVNGIGLNSMDNEIRLQVYLAHCGVASRRASEELILSGRVSVNGVVVSALGTKVRETDLILVDGQPVRLEQKKRYIALNKPAGYICSAKDPQGRPLAQDLLPKDITERVYTIGRLDFRSSGLILFTNDGDFAAALGHPSAELEKEYLVESTVPVPDE
;
A
#
# COMPACT_ATOMS: atom_id res chain seq x y z
N MET A 1 -13.31 -19.23 -12.36
CA MET A 1 -13.30 -17.77 -12.20
C MET A 1 -12.13 -17.22 -13.00
N LYS A 2 -12.35 -16.56 -14.13
CA LYS A 2 -11.27 -16.02 -14.96
C LYS A 2 -10.86 -14.70 -14.35
N VAL A 3 -9.70 -14.64 -13.72
CA VAL A 3 -9.04 -13.38 -13.37
C VAL A 3 -8.54 -12.80 -14.70
N ASN A 4 -9.29 -11.86 -15.27
CA ASN A 4 -8.78 -11.07 -16.37
C ASN A 4 -7.60 -10.25 -15.80
N GLY A 5 -6.38 -10.71 -16.06
CA GLY A 5 -5.20 -9.93 -15.86
C GLY A 5 -5.36 -8.64 -16.67
N ILE A 6 -5.52 -7.52 -15.98
CA ILE A 6 -5.35 -6.21 -16.57
C ILE A 6 -3.85 -6.09 -16.83
N GLY A 7 -3.44 -6.62 -17.99
CA GLY A 7 -2.10 -6.41 -18.49
C GLY A 7 -1.87 -4.90 -18.61
N LEU A 8 -0.79 -4.42 -18.04
CA LEU A 8 -0.17 -3.14 -18.37
C LEU A 8 0.29 -3.17 -19.83
N ASN A 9 -0.66 -3.18 -20.76
CA ASN A 9 -0.45 -3.10 -22.17
C ASN A 9 -1.27 -1.92 -22.70
N SER A 10 -0.75 -0.71 -22.46
CA SER A 10 -0.84 0.37 -23.44
C SER A 10 0.03 1.54 -22.96
N MET A 11 0.90 2.01 -23.84
CA MET A 11 1.76 3.21 -23.69
C MET A 11 0.97 4.51 -23.44
N ASP A 12 -0.36 4.44 -23.28
CA ASP A 12 -1.26 5.59 -23.12
C ASP A 12 -1.98 5.64 -21.76
N ASN A 13 -1.68 4.73 -20.82
CA ASN A 13 -2.41 4.73 -19.55
C ASN A 13 -1.84 5.78 -18.60
N GLU A 14 -2.55 6.91 -18.48
CA GLU A 14 -2.22 7.97 -17.53
C GLU A 14 -2.69 7.60 -16.13
N ILE A 15 -1.78 7.68 -15.16
CA ILE A 15 -2.09 7.50 -13.73
C ILE A 15 -1.76 8.77 -12.95
N ARG A 16 -2.41 8.97 -11.82
CA ARG A 16 -2.13 10.12 -10.94
C ARG A 16 -0.71 10.03 -10.40
N LEU A 17 0.01 11.15 -10.40
CA LEU A 17 1.41 11.24 -9.99
C LEU A 17 1.65 10.65 -8.57
N GLN A 18 0.77 10.92 -7.59
CA GLN A 18 0.91 10.34 -6.25
C GLN A 18 0.74 8.81 -6.24
N VAL A 19 -0.02 8.24 -7.19
CA VAL A 19 -0.15 6.79 -7.34
C VAL A 19 1.11 6.22 -7.96
N TYR A 20 1.65 6.88 -9.00
CA TYR A 20 2.92 6.51 -9.62
C TYR A 20 4.04 6.46 -8.59
N LEU A 21 4.21 7.53 -7.79
CA LEU A 21 5.24 7.60 -6.73
C LEU A 21 5.07 6.49 -5.68
N ALA A 22 3.83 6.15 -5.34
CA ALA A 22 3.57 5.04 -4.42
C ALA A 22 3.94 3.68 -5.03
N HIS A 23 3.72 3.48 -6.33
CA HIS A 23 4.13 2.27 -7.07
C HIS A 23 5.65 2.20 -7.27
N CYS A 24 6.35 3.34 -7.26
CA CYS A 24 7.81 3.40 -7.23
C CYS A 24 8.41 3.11 -5.84
N GLY A 25 7.58 2.87 -4.81
CA GLY A 25 8.07 2.65 -3.45
C GLY A 25 8.55 3.91 -2.71
N VAL A 26 8.40 5.10 -3.30
CA VAL A 26 8.89 6.37 -2.74
C VAL A 26 8.22 6.68 -1.40
N ALA A 27 6.87 6.67 -1.38
CA ALA A 27 6.09 7.00 -0.19
C ALA A 27 4.67 6.43 -0.28
N SER A 28 3.84 6.60 0.77
CA SER A 28 2.40 6.34 0.64
C SER A 28 1.76 7.37 -0.29
N ARG A 29 0.57 7.09 -0.81
CA ARG A 29 -0.15 8.03 -1.70
C ARG A 29 -0.30 9.41 -1.06
N ARG A 30 -0.67 9.49 0.24
CA ARG A 30 -0.80 10.76 0.97
C ARG A 30 0.54 11.45 1.17
N ALA A 31 1.58 10.74 1.59
CA ALA A 31 2.92 11.32 1.72
C ALA A 31 3.51 11.73 0.36
N SER A 32 3.13 11.07 -0.73
CA SER A 32 3.48 11.51 -2.09
C SER A 32 2.77 12.80 -2.48
N GLU A 33 1.53 13.03 -2.03
CA GLU A 33 0.84 14.32 -2.20
C GLU A 33 1.59 15.45 -1.47
N GLU A 34 2.11 15.20 -0.26
CA GLU A 34 2.95 16.17 0.47
C GLU A 34 4.25 16.48 -0.28
N LEU A 35 4.91 15.48 -0.88
CA LEU A 35 6.10 15.68 -1.72
C LEU A 35 5.78 16.56 -2.94
N ILE A 36 4.64 16.33 -3.60
CA ILE A 36 4.20 17.12 -4.75
C ILE A 36 3.94 18.57 -4.33
N LEU A 37 3.13 18.77 -3.28
CA LEU A 37 2.78 20.11 -2.79
C LEU A 37 4.00 20.93 -2.34
N SER A 38 5.02 20.26 -1.81
CA SER A 38 6.28 20.89 -1.41
C SER A 38 7.25 21.17 -2.57
N GLY A 39 6.87 20.90 -3.82
CA GLY A 39 7.69 21.18 -5.01
C GLY A 39 8.92 20.28 -5.14
N ARG A 40 8.95 19.14 -4.46
CA ARG A 40 10.07 18.17 -4.48
C ARG A 40 10.01 17.19 -5.67
N VAL A 41 8.96 17.26 -6.48
CA VAL A 41 8.73 16.35 -7.60
C VAL A 41 8.79 17.12 -8.91
N SER A 42 9.52 16.61 -9.89
CA SER A 42 9.48 17.12 -11.26
C SER A 42 9.11 16.03 -12.26
N VAL A 43 8.44 16.45 -13.33
CA VAL A 43 8.04 15.61 -14.46
C VAL A 43 8.57 16.22 -15.72
N ASN A 44 9.39 15.49 -16.47
CA ASN A 44 10.03 15.96 -17.72
C ASN A 44 10.76 17.30 -17.54
N GLY A 45 11.42 17.49 -16.39
CA GLY A 45 12.19 18.70 -16.06
C GLY A 45 11.36 19.86 -15.49
N VAL A 46 10.04 19.74 -15.37
CA VAL A 46 9.16 20.78 -14.81
C VAL A 46 8.73 20.37 -13.40
N VAL A 47 8.91 21.26 -12.43
CA VAL A 47 8.44 21.06 -11.05
C VAL A 47 6.92 21.04 -11.01
N VAL A 48 6.35 20.02 -10.38
CA VAL A 48 4.92 19.85 -10.22
C VAL A 48 4.53 20.06 -8.76
N SER A 49 3.64 21.01 -8.50
CA SER A 49 3.08 21.30 -7.17
C SER A 49 1.54 21.18 -7.10
N ALA A 50 0.91 20.75 -8.20
CA ALA A 50 -0.54 20.59 -8.28
C ALA A 50 -0.95 19.13 -8.09
N LEU A 51 -1.92 18.89 -7.18
CA LEU A 51 -2.51 17.57 -7.03
C LEU A 51 -3.40 17.23 -8.24
N GLY A 52 -3.53 15.93 -8.50
CA GLY A 52 -4.32 15.45 -9.64
C GLY A 52 -3.56 15.38 -10.96
N THR A 53 -2.31 15.86 -11.02
CA THR A 53 -1.43 15.69 -12.17
C THR A 53 -1.33 14.22 -12.55
N LYS A 54 -1.49 13.94 -13.85
CA LYS A 54 -1.36 12.60 -14.41
C LYS A 54 -0.03 12.46 -15.13
N VAL A 55 0.52 11.27 -15.10
CA VAL A 55 1.80 10.91 -15.72
C VAL A 55 1.67 9.56 -16.42
N ARG A 56 2.58 9.32 -17.35
CA ARG A 56 2.76 8.05 -18.07
C ARG A 56 4.03 7.36 -17.59
N GLU A 57 4.15 6.09 -17.83
CA GLU A 57 5.36 5.33 -17.51
C GLU A 57 6.59 5.83 -18.28
N THR A 58 6.37 6.45 -19.45
CA THR A 58 7.42 7.03 -20.30
C THR A 58 7.93 8.38 -19.80
N ASP A 59 7.25 9.03 -18.85
CA ASP A 59 7.67 10.32 -18.31
C ASP A 59 8.90 10.16 -17.41
N LEU A 60 9.83 11.12 -17.49
CA LEU A 60 10.95 11.21 -16.57
C LEU A 60 10.49 11.89 -15.28
N ILE A 61 10.38 11.12 -14.22
CA ILE A 61 9.93 11.62 -12.91
C ILE A 61 11.11 11.61 -11.96
N LEU A 62 11.37 12.77 -11.33
CA LEU A 62 12.40 12.92 -10.32
C LEU A 62 11.77 13.33 -8.99
N VAL A 63 12.32 12.79 -7.90
CA VAL A 63 12.03 13.23 -6.52
C VAL A 63 13.35 13.69 -5.91
N ASP A 64 13.40 14.93 -5.43
CA ASP A 64 14.63 15.57 -4.94
C ASP A 64 15.81 15.45 -5.95
N GLY A 65 15.51 15.56 -7.23
CA GLY A 65 16.49 15.44 -8.31
C GLY A 65 16.91 14.00 -8.65
N GLN A 66 16.40 12.98 -7.95
CA GLN A 66 16.71 11.57 -8.21
C GLN A 66 15.62 10.91 -9.03
N PRO A 67 15.96 10.17 -10.11
CA PRO A 67 14.98 9.48 -10.93
C PRO A 67 14.32 8.34 -10.16
N VAL A 68 13.00 8.23 -10.31
CA VAL A 68 12.21 7.15 -9.72
C VAL A 68 11.59 6.28 -10.82
N ARG A 69 11.50 4.99 -10.57
CA ARG A 69 10.95 4.01 -11.50
C ARG A 69 9.98 3.09 -10.79
N LEU A 70 9.03 2.54 -11.52
CA LEU A 70 8.09 1.56 -10.99
C LEU A 70 8.82 0.36 -10.40
N GLU A 71 8.37 -0.06 -9.22
CA GLU A 71 8.89 -1.25 -8.56
C GLU A 71 8.53 -2.50 -9.38
N GLN A 72 9.56 -3.17 -9.86
CA GLN A 72 9.40 -4.34 -10.72
C GLN A 72 9.11 -5.62 -9.92
N LYS A 73 9.59 -5.68 -8.69
CA LYS A 73 9.46 -6.87 -7.85
C LYS A 73 8.19 -6.78 -7.01
N LYS A 74 7.17 -7.51 -7.40
CA LYS A 74 5.94 -7.62 -6.62
C LYS A 74 6.14 -8.53 -5.41
N ARG A 75 5.57 -8.14 -4.28
CA ARG A 75 5.59 -8.90 -3.02
C ARG A 75 4.19 -9.24 -2.57
N TYR A 76 4.00 -10.47 -2.15
CA TYR A 76 2.76 -11.00 -1.58
C TYR A 76 3.14 -11.80 -0.35
N ILE A 77 2.82 -11.29 0.84
CA ILE A 77 3.29 -11.85 2.11
C ILE A 77 2.10 -12.09 3.00
N ALA A 78 1.99 -13.30 3.52
CA ALA A 78 1.03 -13.67 4.55
C ALA A 78 1.75 -13.70 5.91
N LEU A 79 1.27 -12.93 6.86
CA LEU A 79 1.77 -12.90 8.22
C LEU A 79 0.66 -13.34 9.19
N ASN A 80 0.96 -14.31 10.06
CA ASN A 80 0.16 -14.52 11.26
C ASN A 80 0.59 -13.46 12.28
N LYS A 81 -0.14 -12.34 12.29
CA LYS A 81 0.16 -11.22 13.18
C LYS A 81 -0.12 -11.60 14.63
N PRO A 82 0.84 -11.53 15.54
CA PRO A 82 0.55 -11.69 16.96
C PRO A 82 -0.17 -10.45 17.53
N ALA A 83 -0.82 -10.58 18.66
CA ALA A 83 -1.28 -9.45 19.46
C ALA A 83 -0.09 -8.56 19.88
N GLY A 84 -0.35 -7.27 20.12
CA GLY A 84 0.68 -6.31 20.52
C GLY A 84 1.39 -5.60 19.37
N TYR A 85 0.94 -5.78 18.13
CA TYR A 85 1.46 -5.10 16.95
C TYR A 85 0.33 -4.37 16.21
N ILE A 86 0.64 -3.20 15.65
CA ILE A 86 -0.33 -2.41 14.88
C ILE A 86 -0.10 -2.52 13.37
N CYS A 87 -1.20 -2.53 12.63
CA CYS A 87 -1.20 -2.48 11.16
C CYS A 87 -1.16 -1.02 10.68
N SER A 88 -0.01 -0.38 10.83
CA SER A 88 0.23 0.99 10.38
C SER A 88 1.67 1.11 9.86
N ALA A 89 1.91 2.07 8.97
CA ALA A 89 3.26 2.38 8.49
C ALA A 89 4.07 3.24 9.48
N LYS A 90 3.39 3.93 10.41
CA LYS A 90 4.01 4.74 11.48
C LYS A 90 3.09 4.75 12.68
N ASP A 91 3.68 4.85 13.86
CA ASP A 91 2.94 5.05 15.10
C ASP A 91 3.54 6.19 15.93
N PRO A 92 2.77 7.27 16.21
CA PRO A 92 3.25 8.37 17.05
C PRO A 92 3.55 7.97 18.50
N GLN A 93 2.96 6.87 18.97
CA GLN A 93 3.14 6.35 20.33
C GLN A 93 4.31 5.36 20.46
N GLY A 94 5.01 5.06 19.35
CA GLY A 94 6.15 4.14 19.34
C GLY A 94 5.79 2.68 19.59
N ARG A 95 4.54 2.28 19.37
CA ARG A 95 4.14 0.87 19.47
C ARG A 95 4.74 0.05 18.33
N PRO A 96 5.04 -1.25 18.54
CA PRO A 96 5.60 -2.09 17.51
C PRO A 96 4.65 -2.23 16.31
N LEU A 97 5.21 -2.21 15.11
CA LEU A 97 4.47 -2.29 13.86
C LEU A 97 4.47 -3.74 13.34
N ALA A 98 3.36 -4.18 12.77
CA ALA A 98 3.28 -5.51 12.14
C ALA A 98 4.31 -5.69 11.01
N GLN A 99 4.70 -4.61 10.33
CA GLN A 99 5.76 -4.66 9.32
C GLN A 99 7.15 -4.96 9.88
N ASP A 100 7.40 -4.70 11.20
CA ASP A 100 8.70 -4.98 11.84
C ASP A 100 8.95 -6.49 11.99
N LEU A 101 7.89 -7.30 11.84
CA LEU A 101 7.95 -8.77 11.86
C LEU A 101 8.33 -9.38 10.51
N LEU A 102 8.37 -8.58 9.45
CA LEU A 102 8.70 -9.07 8.12
C LEU A 102 10.21 -9.38 8.01
N PRO A 103 10.59 -10.35 7.16
CA PRO A 103 11.99 -10.63 6.86
C PRO A 103 12.76 -9.39 6.40
N LYS A 104 13.98 -9.22 6.89
CA LYS A 104 14.83 -8.04 6.59
C LYS A 104 15.33 -7.95 5.15
N ASP A 105 15.23 -9.04 4.40
CA ASP A 105 15.56 -9.09 2.97
C ASP A 105 14.46 -8.50 2.07
N ILE A 106 13.32 -8.15 2.66
CA ILE A 106 12.26 -7.42 1.98
C ILE A 106 12.61 -5.93 2.03
N THR A 107 13.19 -5.44 0.95
CA THR A 107 13.61 -4.04 0.80
C THR A 107 12.53 -3.18 0.16
N GLU A 108 11.60 -3.81 -0.54
CA GLU A 108 10.49 -3.15 -1.20
C GLU A 108 9.49 -2.62 -0.17
N ARG A 109 8.95 -1.44 -0.43
CA ARG A 109 7.92 -0.85 0.43
C ARG A 109 6.60 -1.62 0.30
N VAL A 110 6.25 -2.41 1.29
CA VAL A 110 4.97 -3.14 1.38
C VAL A 110 4.03 -2.48 2.38
N TYR A 111 2.72 -2.75 2.25
CA TYR A 111 1.68 -2.27 3.15
C TYR A 111 0.61 -3.34 3.33
N THR A 112 -0.17 -3.23 4.42
CA THR A 112 -1.19 -4.22 4.77
C THR A 112 -2.44 -4.10 3.89
N ILE A 113 -3.04 -5.24 3.54
CA ILE A 113 -4.38 -5.33 2.97
C ILE A 113 -5.37 -5.48 4.13
N GLY A 114 -6.08 -4.42 4.45
CA GLY A 114 -6.90 -4.34 5.66
C GLY A 114 -6.07 -4.13 6.92
N ARG A 115 -6.70 -4.34 8.06
CA ARG A 115 -6.07 -4.15 9.37
C ARG A 115 -6.62 -5.15 10.38
N LEU A 116 -5.77 -5.51 11.33
CA LEU A 116 -6.13 -6.12 12.60
C LEU A 116 -5.77 -5.14 13.72
N ASP A 117 -6.59 -5.08 14.75
CA ASP A 117 -6.34 -4.22 15.90
C ASP A 117 -5.12 -4.65 16.70
N PHE A 118 -4.64 -3.79 17.60
CA PHE A 118 -3.46 -4.02 18.42
C PHE A 118 -3.54 -5.32 19.21
N ARG A 119 -4.71 -5.61 19.78
CA ARG A 119 -4.95 -6.82 20.61
C ARG A 119 -5.38 -8.04 19.81
N SER A 120 -5.73 -7.87 18.53
CA SER A 120 -6.15 -8.96 17.64
C SER A 120 -4.93 -9.67 17.06
N SER A 121 -5.02 -10.98 16.91
CA SER A 121 -4.05 -11.81 16.20
C SER A 121 -4.71 -12.46 14.98
N GLY A 122 -3.92 -12.96 14.04
CA GLY A 122 -4.41 -13.69 12.88
C GLY A 122 -3.80 -13.26 11.57
N LEU A 123 -4.39 -13.71 10.48
CA LEU A 123 -3.90 -13.49 9.12
C LEU A 123 -3.99 -12.02 8.73
N ILE A 124 -2.86 -11.45 8.32
CA ILE A 124 -2.77 -10.17 7.63
C ILE A 124 -1.88 -10.32 6.39
N LEU A 125 -2.29 -9.71 5.29
CA LEU A 125 -1.54 -9.74 4.04
C LEU A 125 -0.79 -8.43 3.85
N PHE A 126 0.45 -8.52 3.34
CA PHE A 126 1.24 -7.38 2.91
C PHE A 126 1.54 -7.48 1.41
N THR A 127 1.55 -6.35 0.74
CA THR A 127 1.92 -6.27 -0.67
C THR A 127 2.41 -4.87 -1.04
N ASN A 128 3.13 -4.76 -2.16
CA ASN A 128 3.39 -3.51 -2.88
C ASN A 128 2.56 -3.41 -4.18
N ASP A 129 1.70 -4.40 -4.44
CA ASP A 129 0.81 -4.43 -5.60
C ASP A 129 -0.53 -3.80 -5.26
N GLY A 130 -0.77 -2.59 -5.81
CA GLY A 130 -2.00 -1.83 -5.57
C GLY A 130 -3.25 -2.50 -6.12
N ASP A 131 -3.14 -3.16 -7.26
CA ASP A 131 -4.26 -3.83 -7.91
C ASP A 131 -4.67 -5.09 -7.13
N PHE A 132 -3.69 -5.86 -6.67
CA PHE A 132 -3.91 -6.99 -5.79
C PHE A 132 -4.54 -6.56 -4.46
N ALA A 133 -4.01 -5.48 -3.86
CA ALA A 133 -4.56 -4.94 -2.63
C ALA A 133 -6.01 -4.45 -2.80
N ALA A 134 -6.33 -3.81 -3.91
CA ALA A 134 -7.69 -3.39 -4.24
C ALA A 134 -8.62 -4.59 -4.47
N ALA A 135 -8.16 -5.60 -5.20
CA ALA A 135 -8.94 -6.81 -5.49
C ALA A 135 -9.33 -7.58 -4.22
N LEU A 136 -8.49 -7.56 -3.18
CA LEU A 136 -8.76 -8.27 -1.92
C LEU A 136 -9.35 -7.35 -0.83
N GLY A 137 -9.01 -6.08 -0.84
CA GLY A 137 -9.37 -5.16 0.25
C GLY A 137 -10.63 -4.34 0.00
N HIS A 138 -11.06 -4.20 -1.26
CA HIS A 138 -12.23 -3.38 -1.58
C HIS A 138 -13.53 -4.08 -1.17
N PRO A 139 -14.50 -3.36 -0.58
CA PRO A 139 -15.78 -3.96 -0.18
C PRO A 139 -16.51 -4.69 -1.30
N SER A 140 -16.41 -4.22 -2.55
CA SER A 140 -17.02 -4.88 -3.71
C SER A 140 -16.41 -6.23 -4.09
N ALA A 141 -15.30 -6.62 -3.46
CA ALA A 141 -14.72 -7.95 -3.66
C ALA A 141 -15.53 -9.05 -2.95
N GLU A 142 -16.42 -8.66 -2.02
CA GLU A 142 -17.31 -9.56 -1.26
C GLU A 142 -16.56 -10.77 -0.65
N LEU A 143 -15.28 -10.58 -0.29
CA LEU A 143 -14.50 -11.63 0.34
C LEU A 143 -14.91 -11.77 1.81
N GLU A 144 -15.32 -12.99 2.16
CA GLU A 144 -15.65 -13.34 3.53
C GLU A 144 -14.43 -13.22 4.45
N LYS A 145 -14.65 -12.71 5.67
CA LYS A 145 -13.66 -12.64 6.73
C LYS A 145 -14.24 -13.31 7.97
N GLU A 146 -13.58 -14.37 8.39
CA GLU A 146 -13.97 -15.12 9.57
C GLU A 146 -13.19 -14.61 10.80
N TYR A 147 -13.90 -14.41 11.90
CA TYR A 147 -13.32 -13.99 13.18
C TYR A 147 -13.75 -14.96 14.28
N LEU A 148 -12.78 -15.49 15.00
CA LEU A 148 -13.03 -16.18 16.26
C LEU A 148 -12.95 -15.16 17.40
N VAL A 149 -14.04 -15.03 18.14
CA VAL A 149 -14.14 -14.11 19.28
C VAL A 149 -14.29 -14.90 20.55
N GLU A 150 -13.39 -14.68 21.52
CA GLU A 150 -13.50 -15.21 22.87
C GLU A 150 -14.10 -14.13 23.79
N SER A 151 -15.15 -14.49 24.51
CA SER A 151 -15.83 -13.61 25.46
C SER A 151 -15.73 -14.17 26.87
N THR A 152 -15.48 -13.30 27.86
CA THR A 152 -15.47 -13.66 29.28
C THR A 152 -16.88 -13.69 29.90
N VAL A 153 -17.88 -13.22 29.13
CA VAL A 153 -19.30 -13.26 29.51
C VAL A 153 -20.10 -13.98 28.42
N PRO A 154 -21.23 -14.63 28.77
CA PRO A 154 -22.10 -15.19 27.73
C PRO A 154 -22.53 -14.14 26.71
N VAL A 155 -22.44 -14.46 25.43
CA VAL A 155 -22.98 -13.63 24.35
C VAL A 155 -24.45 -14.01 24.24
N PRO A 156 -25.40 -13.03 24.32
CA PRO A 156 -26.81 -13.32 24.12
C PRO A 156 -27.07 -13.87 22.71
N ASP A 157 -27.89 -14.90 22.60
CA ASP A 157 -28.43 -15.30 21.31
C ASP A 157 -29.37 -14.19 20.80
N GLU A 158 -29.21 -13.74 19.55
CA GLU A 158 -30.14 -12.83 18.90
C GLU A 158 -31.46 -13.50 18.55
#